data_a7ba4bc0ddad5b3da9ccb0f8cb99302f
#
_entry.id   a7ba4bc0ddad5b3da9ccb0f8cb99302f
#
_cell.length_a   1.000
_cell.length_b   1.000
_cell.length_c   1.000
_cell.angle_alpha   90.00
_cell.angle_beta   90.00
_cell.angle_gamma   90.00
#
_symmetry.space_group_name_H-M   'P 1'
#
loop_
_entity.id
_entity.type
_entity.pdbx_description
1 polymer ?
#
loop_
_entity_poly.entity_id
_entity_poly.type
_entity_poly.pdbx_seq_one_letter_code
_entity_poly.pdbx_strand_id
1 'polypeptide(L)'
;MKTTKPALCIIALVAMQVCAEAQAIRAAYKFYYKTDVTEKGYYVEPDMMMDYDGRTAAFYSDATYHRDSLKSLAFDNNGSIQNHDAYGQLSDFRSGATHDMAFIDFENNSFELMYKEYTVHIISNAENLETPHWKLHDTTTTSTLGYEVKMATADLMGREWTIWYTEEVPVPAGPWLLWGALGLIVHAKDSEGIFIFKLLNIDMTDAPTRYSNLKKYFYKTEGLWKYYTYDLKKAERIHNQAKRDYYYLEELADDKLTDSYSIDQHGNIETLPATHPHIPLIAEDYWK
;
A
#
# COMPACT_ATOMS: atom_id res chain seq x y z
N MET A 1 -6.94 14.12 -77.52
CA MET A 1 -6.18 13.60 -76.36
C MET A 1 -6.53 14.38 -75.13
N LYS A 2 -7.36 13.83 -74.29
CA LYS A 2 -7.78 14.43 -73.01
C LYS A 2 -7.02 13.68 -71.89
N THR A 3 -6.12 14.32 -71.24
CA THR A 3 -5.39 13.78 -70.09
C THR A 3 -6.21 14.01 -68.81
N THR A 4 -6.72 12.94 -68.29
CA THR A 4 -7.35 12.93 -66.96
C THR A 4 -6.27 12.84 -65.87
N LYS A 5 -6.18 13.84 -64.99
CA LYS A 5 -5.36 13.80 -63.77
C LYS A 5 -6.10 12.97 -62.72
N PRO A 6 -5.41 12.06 -62.01
CA PRO A 6 -6.02 11.41 -60.87
C PRO A 6 -6.09 12.34 -59.66
N ALA A 7 -7.27 12.44 -59.07
CA ALA A 7 -7.46 13.16 -57.81
C ALA A 7 -6.88 12.32 -56.67
N LEU A 8 -5.90 12.89 -55.98
CA LEU A 8 -5.30 12.32 -54.77
C LEU A 8 -6.25 12.54 -53.60
N CYS A 9 -7.01 11.53 -53.23
CA CYS A 9 -7.77 11.52 -51.98
C CYS A 9 -6.78 11.41 -50.80
N ILE A 10 -6.48 12.53 -50.18
CA ILE A 10 -5.82 12.58 -48.87
C ILE A 10 -6.89 12.22 -47.83
N ILE A 11 -6.90 10.97 -47.40
CA ILE A 11 -7.61 10.56 -46.23
C ILE A 11 -6.81 11.09 -45.05
N ALA A 12 -7.28 12.22 -44.48
CA ALA A 12 -6.79 12.71 -43.21
C ALA A 12 -7.26 11.73 -42.14
N LEU A 13 -6.39 10.84 -41.71
CA LEU A 13 -6.57 10.05 -40.49
C LEU A 13 -6.45 11.05 -39.33
N VAL A 14 -7.60 11.61 -38.91
CA VAL A 14 -7.71 12.30 -37.63
C VAL A 14 -7.63 11.16 -36.59
N ALA A 15 -6.41 10.92 -36.09
CA ALA A 15 -6.21 10.20 -34.87
C ALA A 15 -6.89 11.04 -33.78
N MET A 16 -8.11 10.71 -33.43
CA MET A 16 -8.70 11.11 -32.15
C MET A 16 -7.83 10.46 -31.08
N GLN A 17 -6.82 11.19 -30.63
CA GLN A 17 -6.30 10.98 -29.28
C GLN A 17 -7.45 11.35 -28.34
N VAL A 18 -8.27 10.35 -28.01
CA VAL A 18 -9.03 10.41 -26.79
C VAL A 18 -7.98 10.41 -25.70
N CYS A 19 -7.62 11.60 -25.20
CA CYS A 19 -7.06 11.70 -23.87
C CYS A 19 -8.14 11.11 -22.96
N ALA A 20 -8.02 9.82 -22.68
CA ALA A 20 -8.72 9.27 -21.54
C ALA A 20 -8.15 10.05 -20.34
N GLU A 21 -8.94 11.03 -19.86
CA GLU A 21 -8.65 11.60 -18.56
C GLU A 21 -8.49 10.41 -17.62
N ALA A 22 -7.35 10.35 -16.97
CA ALA A 22 -7.05 9.24 -16.09
C ALA A 22 -8.11 9.23 -14.99
N GLN A 23 -9.03 8.30 -15.09
CA GLN A 23 -10.18 8.20 -14.21
C GLN A 23 -9.67 7.83 -12.82
N ALA A 24 -9.98 8.64 -11.83
CA ALA A 24 -9.66 8.29 -10.45
C ALA A 24 -10.41 7.03 -10.05
N ILE A 25 -9.73 6.10 -9.44
CA ILE A 25 -10.33 4.86 -8.93
C ILE A 25 -9.96 4.64 -7.47
N ARG A 26 -10.84 3.98 -6.76
CA ARG A 26 -10.59 3.38 -5.46
C ARG A 26 -10.86 1.88 -5.54
N ALA A 27 -9.84 1.08 -5.32
CA ALA A 27 -9.93 -0.36 -5.32
C ALA A 27 -9.74 -0.93 -3.91
N ALA A 28 -10.68 -1.78 -3.48
CA ALA A 28 -10.59 -2.45 -2.20
C ALA A 28 -9.97 -3.84 -2.38
N TYR A 29 -9.01 -4.16 -1.53
CA TYR A 29 -8.29 -5.43 -1.54
C TYR A 29 -8.39 -6.13 -0.19
N LYS A 30 -8.35 -7.45 -0.23
CA LYS A 30 -8.04 -8.29 0.92
C LYS A 30 -6.58 -8.72 0.84
N PHE A 31 -5.84 -8.48 1.90
CA PHE A 31 -4.44 -8.87 2.03
C PHE A 31 -4.31 -10.04 2.99
N TYR A 32 -3.69 -11.12 2.50
CA TYR A 32 -3.36 -12.31 3.28
C TYR A 32 -1.86 -12.40 3.41
N TYR A 33 -1.38 -12.69 4.60
CA TYR A 33 0.05 -12.84 4.86
C TYR A 33 0.33 -13.87 5.93
N LYS A 34 1.57 -14.36 5.94
CA LYS A 34 2.11 -15.21 7.00
C LYS A 34 3.25 -14.49 7.69
N THR A 35 3.41 -14.74 8.98
CA THR A 35 4.55 -14.26 9.77
C THR A 35 5.64 -15.30 9.89
N ASP A 36 5.29 -16.57 9.64
CA ASP A 36 6.21 -17.73 9.61
C ASP A 36 5.82 -18.66 8.45
N VAL A 37 6.82 -19.18 7.72
CA VAL A 37 6.62 -20.09 6.58
C VAL A 37 5.92 -21.40 6.97
N THR A 38 6.03 -21.80 8.23
CA THR A 38 5.43 -23.04 8.74
C THR A 38 3.94 -22.92 9.09
N GLU A 39 3.40 -21.70 9.07
CA GLU A 39 2.00 -21.46 9.38
C GLU A 39 1.09 -22.10 8.32
N LYS A 40 0.04 -22.79 8.79
CA LYS A 40 -0.97 -23.41 7.91
C LYS A 40 -2.01 -22.42 7.44
N GLY A 41 -2.26 -21.37 8.21
CA GLY A 41 -3.23 -20.32 7.94
C GLY A 41 -2.59 -19.01 7.48
N TYR A 42 -3.43 -18.02 7.25
CA TYR A 42 -3.04 -16.65 6.94
C TYR A 42 -3.62 -15.69 7.97
N TYR A 43 -2.86 -14.67 8.32
CA TYR A 43 -3.43 -13.43 8.84
C TYR A 43 -4.13 -12.71 7.68
N VAL A 44 -5.16 -11.94 8.00
CA VAL A 44 -5.99 -11.30 6.99
C VAL A 44 -6.24 -9.85 7.35
N GLU A 45 -5.83 -8.94 6.49
CA GLU A 45 -6.23 -7.54 6.52
C GLU A 45 -7.36 -7.34 5.49
N PRO A 46 -8.60 -7.15 5.95
CA PRO A 46 -9.77 -7.20 5.07
C PRO A 46 -9.96 -5.94 4.23
N ASP A 47 -9.48 -4.79 4.72
CA ASP A 47 -9.89 -3.47 4.23
C ASP A 47 -8.68 -2.64 3.77
N MET A 48 -7.89 -3.20 2.87
CA MET A 48 -6.80 -2.48 2.22
C MET A 48 -7.33 -1.75 0.99
N MET A 49 -7.00 -0.47 0.88
CA MET A 49 -7.43 0.39 -0.22
C MET A 49 -6.26 0.77 -1.11
N MET A 50 -6.51 0.85 -2.40
CA MET A 50 -5.64 1.48 -3.39
C MET A 50 -6.42 2.61 -4.06
N ASP A 51 -5.95 3.83 -3.86
CA ASP A 51 -6.42 5.00 -4.60
C ASP A 51 -5.44 5.32 -5.74
N TYR A 52 -5.98 5.65 -6.91
CA TYR A 52 -5.22 6.09 -8.08
C TYR A 52 -5.92 7.25 -8.75
N ASP A 53 -5.19 8.29 -9.18
CA ASP A 53 -5.73 9.50 -9.81
C ASP A 53 -5.10 9.84 -11.16
N GLY A 54 -4.38 8.90 -11.74
CA GLY A 54 -3.63 9.10 -12.98
C GLY A 54 -2.19 9.59 -12.78
N ARG A 55 -1.87 10.14 -11.62
CA ARG A 55 -0.53 10.67 -11.28
C ARG A 55 0.08 9.97 -10.09
N THR A 56 -0.74 9.67 -9.11
CA THR A 56 -0.31 9.06 -7.85
C THR A 56 -1.13 7.83 -7.54
N ALA A 57 -0.52 6.89 -6.81
CA ALA A 57 -1.23 5.81 -6.17
C ALA A 57 -0.88 5.76 -4.68
N ALA A 58 -1.85 5.39 -3.85
CA ALA A 58 -1.65 5.15 -2.43
C ALA A 58 -2.27 3.81 -2.05
N PHE A 59 -1.52 2.98 -1.34
CA PHE A 59 -2.02 1.73 -0.77
C PHE A 59 -1.97 1.80 0.76
N TYR A 60 -3.10 1.58 1.42
CA TYR A 60 -3.27 1.83 2.86
C TYR A 60 -4.44 1.03 3.44
N SER A 61 -4.49 0.91 4.77
CA SER A 61 -5.66 0.37 5.47
C SER A 61 -6.75 1.44 5.64
N ASP A 62 -8.00 1.12 5.26
CA ASP A 62 -9.15 2.02 5.45
C ASP A 62 -9.39 2.31 6.94
N ALA A 63 -9.27 1.31 7.78
CA ALA A 63 -9.38 1.49 9.23
C ALA A 63 -8.31 2.44 9.78
N THR A 64 -7.06 2.33 9.30
CA THR A 64 -5.98 3.26 9.66
C THR A 64 -6.28 4.68 9.20
N TYR A 65 -6.78 4.87 7.98
CA TYR A 65 -7.17 6.18 7.46
C TYR A 65 -8.24 6.84 8.34
N HIS A 66 -9.30 6.13 8.66
CA HIS A 66 -10.38 6.65 9.50
C HIS A 66 -9.91 6.98 10.92
N ARG A 67 -9.11 6.11 11.52
CA ARG A 67 -8.52 6.35 12.83
C ARG A 67 -7.62 7.59 12.86
N ASP A 68 -6.75 7.75 11.86
CA ASP A 68 -5.88 8.91 11.76
C ASP A 68 -6.63 10.20 11.49
N SER A 69 -7.69 10.13 10.69
CA SER A 69 -8.63 11.24 10.50
C SER A 69 -9.24 11.68 11.82
N LEU A 70 -9.76 10.75 12.62
CA LEU A 70 -10.31 11.03 13.94
C LEU A 70 -9.26 11.57 14.91
N LYS A 71 -8.06 10.99 14.93
CA LYS A 71 -6.94 11.53 15.72
C LYS A 71 -6.63 12.98 15.35
N SER A 72 -6.62 13.27 14.04
CA SER A 72 -6.35 14.63 13.56
C SER A 72 -7.43 15.64 13.98
N LEU A 73 -8.64 15.20 14.25
CA LEU A 73 -9.73 16.02 14.79
C LEU A 73 -9.70 16.09 16.31
N ALA A 74 -9.36 14.97 16.97
CA ALA A 74 -9.39 14.85 18.43
C ALA A 74 -8.29 15.66 19.11
N PHE A 75 -7.09 15.72 18.51
CA PHE A 75 -5.92 16.34 19.13
C PHE A 75 -5.49 17.61 18.40
N ASP A 76 -4.97 18.57 19.15
CA ASP A 76 -4.22 19.72 18.62
C ASP A 76 -2.78 19.34 18.27
N ASN A 77 -1.99 20.31 17.79
CA ASN A 77 -0.60 20.06 17.40
C ASN A 77 0.34 19.75 18.61
N ASN A 78 -0.13 20.00 19.82
CA ASN A 78 0.62 19.71 21.04
C ASN A 78 0.19 18.39 21.70
N GLY A 79 -0.71 17.65 21.07
CA GLY A 79 -1.25 16.40 21.60
C GLY A 79 -2.34 16.57 22.67
N SER A 80 -2.86 17.79 22.86
CA SER A 80 -3.97 18.03 23.78
C SER A 80 -5.30 17.72 23.12
N ILE A 81 -6.26 17.17 23.89
CA ILE A 81 -7.61 16.90 23.37
C ILE A 81 -8.32 18.22 23.09
N GLN A 82 -8.65 18.47 21.83
CA GLN A 82 -9.41 19.63 21.37
C GLN A 82 -10.86 19.29 21.02
N ASN A 83 -11.15 18.02 20.74
CA ASN A 83 -12.49 17.52 20.39
C ASN A 83 -12.75 16.19 21.10
N HIS A 84 -13.56 16.26 22.17
CA HIS A 84 -13.90 15.10 23.01
C HIS A 84 -14.77 14.07 22.30
N ASP A 85 -15.63 14.49 21.36
CA ASP A 85 -16.48 13.56 20.60
C ASP A 85 -15.65 12.71 19.65
N ALA A 86 -14.72 13.35 18.92
CA ALA A 86 -13.78 12.63 18.05
C ALA A 86 -12.84 11.71 18.88
N TYR A 87 -12.41 12.17 20.07
CA TYR A 87 -11.59 11.36 20.96
C TYR A 87 -12.35 10.13 21.46
N GLY A 88 -13.61 10.28 21.85
CA GLY A 88 -14.47 9.16 22.27
C GLY A 88 -14.64 8.10 21.19
N GLN A 89 -14.79 8.51 19.94
CA GLN A 89 -14.92 7.60 18.80
C GLN A 89 -13.66 6.78 18.51
N LEU A 90 -12.48 7.20 18.96
CA LEU A 90 -11.23 6.45 18.73
C LEU A 90 -11.25 5.05 19.36
N SER A 91 -12.02 4.86 20.46
CA SER A 91 -12.17 3.56 21.11
C SER A 91 -12.92 2.54 20.25
N ASP A 92 -13.75 2.99 19.32
CA ASP A 92 -14.55 2.13 18.45
C ASP A 92 -13.73 1.52 17.30
N PHE A 93 -12.57 2.15 16.99
CA PHE A 93 -11.65 1.66 15.99
C PHE A 93 -10.63 0.71 16.63
N ARG A 94 -10.88 -0.59 16.50
CA ARG A 94 -9.95 -1.61 16.99
C ARG A 94 -8.61 -1.49 16.23
N SER A 95 -7.52 -1.55 16.99
CA SER A 95 -6.19 -1.79 16.42
C SER A 95 -6.13 -3.22 15.88
N GLY A 96 -5.80 -3.40 14.66
CA GLY A 96 -5.70 -4.72 14.03
C GLY A 96 -5.34 -4.61 12.55
N ALA A 97 -5.57 -3.44 12.00
CA ALA A 97 -5.16 -3.14 10.65
C ALA A 97 -3.67 -2.81 10.60
N THR A 98 -3.00 -3.20 9.53
CA THR A 98 -1.66 -2.70 9.28
C THR A 98 -1.66 -1.17 9.21
N HIS A 99 -0.62 -0.56 9.72
CA HIS A 99 -0.41 0.88 9.64
C HIS A 99 0.55 1.26 8.51
N ASP A 100 1.04 0.27 7.78
CA ASP A 100 1.98 0.46 6.70
C ASP A 100 1.27 1.00 5.47
N MET A 101 1.88 1.99 4.82
CA MET A 101 1.35 2.65 3.64
C MET A 101 2.42 2.69 2.56
N ALA A 102 1.99 2.51 1.31
CA ALA A 102 2.84 2.70 0.14
C ALA A 102 2.27 3.81 -0.73
N PHE A 103 3.13 4.69 -1.20
CA PHE A 103 2.79 5.80 -2.09
C PHE A 103 3.67 5.74 -3.32
N ILE A 104 3.07 5.89 -4.50
CA ILE A 104 3.78 5.97 -5.78
C ILE A 104 3.42 7.31 -6.41
N ASP A 105 4.44 8.03 -6.86
CA ASP A 105 4.32 9.23 -7.69
C ASP A 105 4.85 8.89 -9.07
N PHE A 106 3.94 8.64 -10.01
CA PHE A 106 4.28 8.27 -11.39
C PHE A 106 4.86 9.45 -12.17
N GLU A 107 4.50 10.68 -11.82
CA GLU A 107 4.99 11.88 -12.48
C GLU A 107 6.48 12.12 -12.14
N ASN A 108 6.85 11.93 -10.88
CA ASN A 108 8.21 12.09 -10.38
C ASN A 108 9.02 10.79 -10.35
N ASN A 109 8.43 9.68 -10.80
CA ASN A 109 9.06 8.35 -10.80
C ASN A 109 9.66 7.98 -9.44
N SER A 110 8.90 8.19 -8.38
CA SER A 110 9.32 7.96 -7.01
C SER A 110 8.28 7.22 -6.21
N PHE A 111 8.71 6.59 -5.13
CA PHE A 111 7.80 6.00 -4.17
C PHE A 111 8.24 6.28 -2.74
N GLU A 112 7.31 6.15 -1.81
CA GLU A 112 7.54 6.32 -0.40
C GLU A 112 6.80 5.23 0.37
N LEU A 113 7.49 4.62 1.33
CA LEU A 113 6.89 3.69 2.30
C LEU A 113 6.85 4.37 3.65
N MET A 114 5.70 4.33 4.29
CA MET A 114 5.48 4.89 5.62
C MET A 114 5.06 3.78 6.56
N TYR A 115 5.79 3.63 7.65
CA TYR A 115 5.55 2.63 8.68
C TYR A 115 5.22 3.31 10.00
N LYS A 116 4.18 2.83 10.68
CA LYS A 116 3.81 3.27 12.02
C LYS A 116 4.11 2.17 13.01
N GLU A 117 5.21 2.35 13.72
CA GLU A 117 5.62 1.42 14.75
C GLU A 117 5.43 2.08 16.12
N TYR A 118 4.43 1.63 16.87
CA TYR A 118 4.09 2.11 18.21
C TYR A 118 4.18 3.64 18.37
N THR A 119 5.28 4.19 18.92
CA THR A 119 5.54 5.63 19.08
C THR A 119 6.44 6.23 18.02
N VAL A 120 6.88 5.42 17.05
CA VAL A 120 7.84 5.83 16.04
C VAL A 120 7.22 5.71 14.66
N HIS A 121 7.38 6.74 13.85
CA HIS A 121 7.02 6.71 12.45
C HIS A 121 8.30 6.69 11.60
N ILE A 122 8.39 5.74 10.71
CA ILE A 122 9.53 5.55 9.82
C ILE A 122 9.06 5.85 8.39
N ILE A 123 9.81 6.68 7.69
CA ILE A 123 9.53 7.07 6.32
C ILE A 123 10.72 6.68 5.48
N SER A 124 10.48 5.95 4.41
CA SER A 124 11.50 5.71 3.40
C SER A 124 11.42 6.76 2.32
N ASN A 125 12.57 7.23 1.87
CA ASN A 125 12.69 7.99 0.63
C ASN A 125 13.33 7.09 -0.41
N ALA A 126 12.63 6.85 -1.49
CA ALA A 126 13.15 6.14 -2.64
C ALA A 126 12.88 6.94 -3.91
N GLU A 127 13.95 7.27 -4.60
CA GLU A 127 13.94 7.87 -5.93
C GLU A 127 14.21 6.78 -6.98
N ASN A 128 13.78 7.02 -8.21
CA ASN A 128 13.98 6.12 -9.35
C ASN A 128 13.30 4.75 -9.17
N LEU A 129 11.99 4.77 -9.08
CA LEU A 129 11.18 3.56 -9.12
C LEU A 129 11.32 2.91 -10.51
N GLU A 130 12.06 1.80 -10.58
CA GLU A 130 12.14 1.03 -11.82
C GLU A 130 10.80 0.32 -12.08
N THR A 131 10.27 0.49 -13.30
CA THR A 131 9.06 -0.23 -13.69
C THR A 131 9.33 -1.73 -13.68
N PRO A 132 8.50 -2.53 -12.99
CA PRO A 132 8.67 -3.97 -12.97
C PRO A 132 8.64 -4.56 -14.40
N HIS A 133 9.58 -5.42 -14.71
CA HIS A 133 9.66 -6.09 -16.02
C HIS A 133 8.72 -7.29 -16.05
N TRP A 134 7.42 -7.04 -16.29
CA TRP A 134 6.41 -8.09 -16.33
C TRP A 134 6.60 -9.00 -17.54
N LYS A 135 6.86 -10.27 -17.30
CA LYS A 135 6.81 -11.33 -18.31
C LYS A 135 5.37 -11.77 -18.47
N LEU A 136 4.79 -11.43 -19.61
CA LEU A 136 3.42 -11.79 -19.94
C LEU A 136 3.31 -13.28 -20.27
N HIS A 137 2.23 -13.92 -19.82
CA HIS A 137 1.89 -15.30 -20.15
C HIS A 137 0.65 -15.33 -21.02
N ASP A 138 0.65 -16.21 -21.99
CA ASP A 138 -0.51 -16.43 -22.91
C ASP A 138 -1.58 -17.26 -22.20
N THR A 139 -2.10 -16.71 -21.10
CA THR A 139 -3.12 -17.34 -20.27
C THR A 139 -4.18 -16.31 -19.93
N THR A 140 -5.40 -16.58 -20.35
CA THR A 140 -6.57 -15.75 -20.05
C THR A 140 -7.54 -16.57 -19.21
N THR A 141 -8.10 -15.96 -18.17
CA THR A 141 -9.12 -16.57 -17.32
C THR A 141 -10.10 -15.49 -16.85
N THR A 142 -11.12 -15.87 -16.09
CA THR A 142 -12.08 -14.92 -15.53
C THR A 142 -11.85 -14.79 -14.03
N SER A 143 -11.77 -13.54 -13.54
CA SER A 143 -11.68 -13.26 -12.11
C SER A 143 -13.00 -13.55 -11.40
N THR A 144 -12.96 -13.60 -10.05
CA THR A 144 -14.18 -13.74 -9.22
C THR A 144 -15.15 -12.56 -9.36
N LEU A 145 -14.66 -11.42 -9.86
CA LEU A 145 -15.47 -10.22 -10.14
C LEU A 145 -16.00 -10.16 -11.59
N GLY A 146 -15.73 -11.18 -12.40
CA GLY A 146 -16.20 -11.27 -13.78
C GLY A 146 -15.29 -10.65 -14.83
N TYR A 147 -14.18 -10.00 -14.44
CA TYR A 147 -13.21 -9.43 -15.40
C TYR A 147 -12.43 -10.53 -16.12
N GLU A 148 -12.18 -10.34 -17.40
CA GLU A 148 -11.16 -11.09 -18.10
C GLU A 148 -9.79 -10.69 -17.55
N VAL A 149 -8.96 -11.66 -17.16
CA VAL A 149 -7.66 -11.42 -16.58
C VAL A 149 -6.57 -12.19 -17.30
N LYS A 150 -5.44 -11.53 -17.47
CA LYS A 150 -4.19 -12.07 -18.00
C LYS A 150 -3.20 -12.24 -16.87
N MET A 151 -2.25 -13.15 -17.05
CA MET A 151 -1.24 -13.45 -16.04
C MET A 151 0.10 -12.88 -16.45
N ALA A 152 0.86 -12.36 -15.48
CA ALA A 152 2.25 -11.97 -15.67
C ALA A 152 3.07 -12.30 -14.43
N THR A 153 4.40 -12.44 -14.62
CA THR A 153 5.37 -12.66 -13.54
C THR A 153 6.50 -11.65 -13.62
N ALA A 154 7.05 -11.26 -12.48
CA ALA A 154 8.24 -10.43 -12.40
C ALA A 154 8.95 -10.63 -11.07
N ASP A 155 10.26 -10.39 -11.07
CA ASP A 155 11.02 -10.20 -9.84
C ASP A 155 10.89 -8.75 -9.41
N LEU A 156 10.41 -8.53 -8.19
CA LEU A 156 10.31 -7.21 -7.60
C LEU A 156 10.71 -7.25 -6.13
N MET A 157 11.70 -6.43 -5.78
CA MET A 157 12.20 -6.29 -4.41
C MET A 157 12.55 -7.63 -3.74
N GLY A 158 13.24 -8.50 -4.50
CA GLY A 158 13.73 -9.79 -4.04
C GLY A 158 12.68 -10.89 -3.95
N ARG A 159 11.47 -10.66 -4.47
CA ARG A 159 10.42 -11.68 -4.56
C ARG A 159 9.97 -11.85 -5.99
N GLU A 160 9.75 -13.09 -6.39
CA GLU A 160 9.06 -13.40 -7.64
C GLU A 160 7.55 -13.28 -7.40
N TRP A 161 6.92 -12.37 -8.14
CA TRP A 161 5.49 -12.11 -8.09
C TRP A 161 4.78 -12.70 -9.30
N THR A 162 3.63 -13.33 -9.06
CA THR A 162 2.64 -13.66 -10.09
C THR A 162 1.45 -12.74 -9.89
N ILE A 163 1.08 -12.04 -10.96
CA ILE A 163 -0.10 -11.16 -10.97
C ILE A 163 -1.12 -11.62 -11.99
N TRP A 164 -2.37 -11.29 -11.71
CA TRP A 164 -3.48 -11.33 -12.67
C TRP A 164 -4.02 -9.92 -12.77
N TYR A 165 -4.05 -9.39 -13.97
CA TYR A 165 -4.48 -8.02 -14.26
C TYR A 165 -5.55 -7.99 -15.34
N THR A 166 -6.38 -6.95 -15.34
CA THR A 166 -7.44 -6.76 -16.35
C THR A 166 -7.17 -5.49 -17.16
N GLU A 167 -7.23 -5.62 -18.48
CA GLU A 167 -7.16 -4.49 -19.40
C GLU A 167 -8.49 -3.74 -19.52
N GLU A 168 -9.60 -4.30 -19.00
CA GLU A 168 -10.89 -3.63 -18.94
C GLU A 168 -10.87 -2.39 -18.03
N VAL A 169 -9.92 -2.34 -17.09
CA VAL A 169 -9.61 -1.17 -16.24
C VAL A 169 -8.17 -0.76 -16.53
N PRO A 170 -7.93 0.18 -17.45
CA PRO A 170 -6.60 0.51 -17.97
C PRO A 170 -5.80 1.40 -16.99
N VAL A 171 -5.61 0.92 -15.78
CA VAL A 171 -4.90 1.59 -14.69
C VAL A 171 -3.64 0.78 -14.36
N PRO A 172 -2.43 1.33 -14.55
CA PRO A 172 -1.18 0.61 -14.35
C PRO A 172 -0.78 0.53 -12.86
N ALA A 173 -1.75 0.34 -11.98
CA ALA A 173 -1.57 0.31 -10.53
C ALA A 173 -2.16 -0.97 -9.92
N GLY A 174 -1.74 -1.27 -8.70
CA GLY A 174 -2.18 -2.43 -7.94
C GLY A 174 -1.87 -2.25 -6.44
N PRO A 175 -1.99 -3.32 -5.67
CA PRO A 175 -1.75 -3.27 -4.24
C PRO A 175 -0.25 -3.08 -3.95
N TRP A 176 0.05 -2.41 -2.83
CA TRP A 176 1.40 -2.12 -2.35
C TRP A 176 2.24 -1.41 -3.42
N LEU A 177 3.40 -1.93 -3.79
CA LEU A 177 4.29 -1.42 -4.85
C LEU A 177 4.19 -2.26 -6.14
N LEU A 178 3.10 -3.02 -6.34
CA LEU A 178 2.86 -3.76 -7.58
C LEU A 178 2.20 -2.83 -8.60
N TRP A 179 2.92 -2.49 -9.66
CA TRP A 179 2.48 -1.54 -10.68
C TRP A 179 3.07 -1.85 -12.07
N GLY A 180 2.70 -1.07 -13.09
CA GLY A 180 3.28 -1.17 -14.42
C GLY A 180 2.75 -2.30 -15.29
N ALA A 181 1.71 -3.02 -14.85
CA ALA A 181 0.94 -3.92 -15.71
C ALA A 181 0.10 -3.13 -16.72
N LEU A 182 -0.36 -3.80 -17.78
CA LEU A 182 -1.19 -3.18 -18.83
C LEU A 182 -2.64 -2.90 -18.37
N GLY A 183 -2.91 -3.00 -17.09
CA GLY A 183 -4.21 -2.76 -16.48
C GLY A 183 -4.19 -3.01 -14.99
N LEU A 184 -5.35 -2.88 -14.34
CA LEU A 184 -5.49 -3.03 -12.89
C LEU A 184 -5.14 -4.45 -12.44
N ILE A 185 -4.27 -4.56 -11.44
CA ILE A 185 -3.92 -5.84 -10.83
C ILE A 185 -5.07 -6.28 -9.91
N VAL A 186 -5.75 -7.36 -10.27
CA VAL A 186 -6.91 -7.89 -9.52
C VAL A 186 -6.52 -8.98 -8.52
N HIS A 187 -5.39 -9.63 -8.73
CA HIS A 187 -4.85 -10.62 -7.81
C HIS A 187 -3.33 -10.63 -7.93
N ALA A 188 -2.67 -10.77 -6.82
CA ALA A 188 -1.21 -10.95 -6.79
C ALA A 188 -0.83 -11.93 -5.69
N LYS A 189 0.23 -12.71 -5.93
CA LYS A 189 0.86 -13.55 -4.93
C LYS A 189 2.36 -13.67 -5.19
N ASP A 190 3.15 -13.80 -4.13
CA ASP A 190 4.54 -14.18 -4.27
C ASP A 190 4.69 -15.69 -4.54
N SER A 191 5.85 -16.13 -5.03
CA SER A 191 6.12 -17.53 -5.40
C SER A 191 6.05 -18.48 -4.21
N GLU A 192 6.35 -18.00 -3.00
CA GLU A 192 6.30 -18.79 -1.76
C GLU A 192 4.88 -18.87 -1.18
N GLY A 193 3.93 -18.07 -1.70
CA GLY A 193 2.56 -18.00 -1.22
C GLY A 193 2.46 -17.43 0.19
N ILE A 194 3.39 -16.55 0.57
CA ILE A 194 3.40 -15.86 1.86
C ILE A 194 2.48 -14.66 1.82
N PHE A 195 2.52 -13.90 0.72
CA PHE A 195 1.74 -12.69 0.52
C PHE A 195 0.77 -12.85 -0.63
N ILE A 196 -0.51 -12.56 -0.37
CA ILE A 196 -1.57 -12.66 -1.38
C ILE A 196 -2.47 -11.43 -1.28
N PHE A 197 -2.65 -10.73 -2.40
CA PHE A 197 -3.62 -9.66 -2.53
C PHE A 197 -4.76 -10.10 -3.44
N LYS A 198 -6.01 -9.83 -3.04
CA LYS A 198 -7.21 -10.13 -3.84
C LYS A 198 -8.11 -8.91 -3.89
N LEU A 199 -8.42 -8.46 -5.10
CA LEU A 199 -9.38 -7.40 -5.33
C LEU A 199 -10.77 -7.84 -4.86
N LEU A 200 -11.45 -6.96 -4.12
CA LEU A 200 -12.82 -7.16 -3.64
C LEU A 200 -13.82 -6.32 -4.40
N ASN A 201 -13.44 -5.07 -4.70
CA ASN A 201 -14.32 -4.10 -5.34
C ASN A 201 -13.50 -2.98 -5.99
N ILE A 202 -14.11 -2.33 -6.99
CA ILE A 202 -13.60 -1.11 -7.62
C ILE A 202 -14.71 -0.07 -7.57
N ASP A 203 -14.36 1.12 -7.10
CA ASP A 203 -15.20 2.31 -7.18
C ASP A 203 -14.55 3.30 -8.15
N MET A 204 -15.27 3.60 -9.24
CA MET A 204 -14.90 4.61 -10.23
C MET A 204 -15.46 5.94 -9.76
N THR A 205 -14.71 6.62 -8.91
CA THR A 205 -15.19 7.83 -8.25
C THR A 205 -14.53 9.07 -8.86
N ASP A 206 -15.30 10.15 -8.95
CA ASP A 206 -14.77 11.51 -9.21
C ASP A 206 -14.22 12.14 -7.91
N ALA A 207 -14.30 11.45 -6.79
CA ALA A 207 -13.81 11.96 -5.53
C ALA A 207 -12.26 12.04 -5.57
N PRO A 208 -11.68 13.11 -5.00
CA PRO A 208 -10.25 13.22 -4.90
C PRO A 208 -9.68 12.04 -4.12
N THR A 209 -8.52 11.55 -4.53
CA THR A 209 -7.83 10.50 -3.80
C THR A 209 -7.53 10.93 -2.37
N ARG A 210 -7.41 9.96 -1.49
CA ARG A 210 -7.01 10.21 -0.09
C ARG A 210 -5.52 10.49 0.07
N TYR A 211 -4.73 10.45 -1.00
CA TYR A 211 -3.27 10.59 -0.98
C TYR A 211 -2.78 11.75 -0.11
N SER A 212 -3.25 12.97 -0.38
CA SER A 212 -2.84 14.16 0.38
C SER A 212 -3.33 14.11 1.84
N ASN A 213 -4.52 13.58 2.08
CA ASN A 213 -5.07 13.44 3.43
C ASN A 213 -4.31 12.39 4.25
N LEU A 214 -3.94 11.26 3.65
CA LEU A 214 -3.14 10.22 4.29
C LEU A 214 -1.82 10.81 4.80
N LYS A 215 -1.09 11.53 3.95
CA LYS A 215 0.13 12.22 4.35
C LYS A 215 -0.12 13.27 5.43
N LYS A 216 -1.14 14.11 5.26
CA LYS A 216 -1.52 15.12 6.26
C LYS A 216 -1.82 14.50 7.62
N TYR A 217 -2.60 13.44 7.67
CA TYR A 217 -2.95 12.78 8.93
C TYR A 217 -1.78 12.05 9.55
N PHE A 218 -0.92 11.46 8.73
CA PHE A 218 0.31 10.84 9.18
C PHE A 218 1.20 11.84 9.92
N TYR A 219 1.40 13.05 9.36
CA TYR A 219 2.26 14.08 9.93
C TYR A 219 1.59 14.95 11.00
N LYS A 220 0.27 15.08 11.01
CA LYS A 220 -0.42 16.00 11.91
C LYS A 220 -0.29 15.62 13.39
N THR A 221 0.08 14.40 13.68
CA THR A 221 0.28 13.90 15.05
C THR A 221 1.71 14.14 15.56
N GLU A 222 2.43 15.11 15.00
CA GLU A 222 3.84 15.42 15.34
C GLU A 222 4.10 15.62 16.84
N GLY A 223 3.16 16.16 17.59
CA GLY A 223 3.31 16.32 19.04
C GLY A 223 3.28 15.01 19.83
N LEU A 224 2.83 13.90 19.21
CA LEU A 224 2.66 12.61 19.87
C LEU A 224 3.66 11.55 19.42
N TRP A 225 4.30 11.74 18.26
CA TRP A 225 5.12 10.73 17.60
C TRP A 225 6.46 11.27 17.15
N LYS A 226 7.47 10.43 17.17
CA LYS A 226 8.79 10.74 16.59
C LYS A 226 8.83 10.26 15.14
N TYR A 227 9.31 11.12 14.24
CA TYR A 227 9.45 10.82 12.81
C TYR A 227 10.91 10.66 12.46
N TYR A 228 11.19 9.61 11.72
CA TYR A 228 12.51 9.34 11.19
C TYR A 228 12.42 9.06 9.69
N THR A 229 13.25 9.75 8.93
CA THR A 229 13.35 9.56 7.49
C THR A 229 14.68 8.92 7.16
N TYR A 230 14.63 7.85 6.39
CA TYR A 230 15.81 7.08 5.99
C TYR A 230 15.73 6.71 4.50
N ASP A 231 16.90 6.36 3.90
CA ASP A 231 16.89 5.62 2.64
C ASP A 231 16.13 4.30 2.79
N LEU A 232 15.63 3.78 1.69
CA LEU A 232 14.76 2.60 1.69
C LEU A 232 15.38 1.41 2.43
N LYS A 233 16.65 1.10 2.17
CA LYS A 233 17.33 -0.03 2.81
C LYS A 233 17.41 0.11 4.33
N LYS A 234 17.68 1.31 4.82
CA LYS A 234 17.76 1.58 6.27
C LYS A 234 16.36 1.59 6.88
N ALA A 235 15.38 2.21 6.22
CA ALA A 235 13.99 2.21 6.68
C ALA A 235 13.44 0.79 6.83
N GLU A 236 13.64 -0.06 5.82
CA GLU A 236 13.24 -1.47 5.84
C GLU A 236 13.91 -2.25 6.96
N ARG A 237 15.20 -2.04 7.18
CA ARG A 237 15.92 -2.72 8.27
C ARG A 237 15.34 -2.36 9.63
N ILE A 238 15.08 -1.08 9.86
CA ILE A 238 14.52 -0.61 11.13
C ILE A 238 13.10 -1.14 11.31
N HIS A 239 12.25 -1.03 10.28
CA HIS A 239 10.89 -1.54 10.30
C HIS A 239 10.84 -3.04 10.61
N ASN A 240 11.63 -3.83 9.88
CA ASN A 240 11.66 -5.28 10.07
C ASN A 240 12.23 -5.68 11.45
N GLN A 241 13.21 -4.93 11.97
CA GLN A 241 13.71 -5.15 13.32
C GLN A 241 12.64 -4.81 14.37
N ALA A 242 11.94 -3.69 14.22
CA ALA A 242 10.86 -3.29 15.11
C ALA A 242 9.70 -4.30 15.15
N LYS A 243 9.38 -4.91 14.00
CA LYS A 243 8.37 -5.98 13.94
C LYS A 243 8.80 -7.26 14.66
N ARG A 244 10.10 -7.53 14.73
CA ARG A 244 10.66 -8.74 15.37
C ARG A 244 10.98 -8.54 16.84
N ASP A 245 11.35 -7.34 17.20
CA ASP A 245 11.85 -7.02 18.54
C ASP A 245 11.17 -5.76 19.06
N TYR A 246 10.25 -5.95 19.96
CA TYR A 246 9.48 -4.85 20.53
C TYR A 246 10.37 -3.84 21.28
N TYR A 247 11.40 -4.30 21.97
CA TYR A 247 12.29 -3.44 22.74
C TYR A 247 13.25 -2.62 21.87
N TYR A 248 13.44 -2.99 20.62
CA TYR A 248 14.25 -2.23 19.68
C TYR A 248 13.73 -0.78 19.48
N LEU A 249 12.43 -0.58 19.60
CA LEU A 249 11.81 0.74 19.48
C LEU A 249 12.18 1.66 20.65
N GLU A 250 12.47 1.13 21.84
CA GLU A 250 12.93 1.90 22.99
C GLU A 250 14.28 2.54 22.70
N GLU A 251 15.21 1.77 22.13
CA GLU A 251 16.53 2.27 21.74
C GLU A 251 16.42 3.35 20.66
N LEU A 252 15.55 3.11 19.65
CA LEU A 252 15.34 4.05 18.55
C LEU A 252 14.71 5.36 19.01
N ALA A 253 13.75 5.29 19.92
CA ALA A 253 12.98 6.44 20.38
C ALA A 253 13.71 7.23 21.48
N ASP A 254 14.78 6.69 22.07
CA ASP A 254 15.42 7.23 23.28
C ASP A 254 14.40 7.44 24.42
N ASP A 255 13.40 6.60 24.43
CA ASP A 255 12.32 6.56 25.42
C ASP A 255 12.35 5.22 26.13
N LYS A 256 12.17 5.23 27.43
CA LYS A 256 11.88 4.00 28.17
C LYS A 256 10.38 3.69 27.96
N LEU A 257 10.07 2.75 27.08
CA LEU A 257 8.75 2.19 27.06
C LEU A 257 8.55 1.44 28.39
N THR A 258 7.45 1.71 29.06
CA THR A 258 7.04 0.91 30.22
C THR A 258 6.76 -0.50 29.71
N ASP A 259 7.16 -1.52 30.45
CA ASP A 259 6.94 -2.93 30.13
C ASP A 259 5.56 -3.13 29.50
N SER A 260 5.53 -3.60 28.27
CA SER A 260 4.29 -3.90 27.61
C SER A 260 3.75 -5.20 28.15
N TYR A 261 2.56 -5.12 28.69
CA TYR A 261 1.84 -6.27 29.19
C TYR A 261 0.45 -6.32 28.58
N SER A 262 -0.02 -7.50 28.29
CA SER A 262 -1.43 -7.76 28.03
C SER A 262 -2.09 -8.25 29.32
N ILE A 263 -3.32 -7.83 29.52
CA ILE A 263 -4.16 -8.38 30.60
C ILE A 263 -5.15 -9.33 29.94
N ASP A 264 -5.09 -10.61 30.30
CA ASP A 264 -6.05 -11.59 29.80
C ASP A 264 -7.47 -11.33 30.35
N GLN A 265 -8.45 -12.07 29.85
CA GLN A 265 -9.85 -11.97 30.30
C GLN A 265 -10.06 -12.32 31.78
N HIS A 266 -9.04 -12.89 32.46
CA HIS A 266 -9.06 -13.26 33.87
C HIS A 266 -8.28 -12.28 34.74
N GLY A 267 -7.70 -11.22 34.15
CA GLY A 267 -6.93 -10.20 34.86
C GLY A 267 -5.46 -10.58 35.10
N ASN A 268 -4.97 -11.67 34.48
CA ASN A 268 -3.56 -12.01 34.57
C ASN A 268 -2.74 -11.14 33.65
N ILE A 269 -1.57 -10.70 34.12
CA ILE A 269 -0.63 -9.88 33.35
C ILE A 269 0.30 -10.85 32.62
N GLU A 270 0.28 -10.80 31.30
CA GLU A 270 1.26 -11.49 30.44
C GLU A 270 2.23 -10.48 29.87
N THR A 271 3.52 -10.73 30.08
CA THR A 271 4.56 -9.95 29.38
C THR A 271 4.56 -10.35 27.91
N LEU A 272 4.51 -9.37 27.01
CA LEU A 272 4.60 -9.65 25.58
C LEU A 272 5.97 -10.27 25.27
N PRO A 273 6.03 -11.28 24.39
CA PRO A 273 7.30 -11.85 23.99
C PRO A 273 8.18 -10.77 23.35
N ALA A 274 9.47 -10.77 23.67
CA ALA A 274 10.43 -9.80 23.14
C ALA A 274 10.64 -9.92 21.63
N THR A 275 10.32 -11.08 21.07
CA THR A 275 10.53 -11.36 19.64
C THR A 275 9.30 -11.97 19.01
N HIS A 276 9.00 -11.54 17.78
CA HIS A 276 7.88 -12.03 16.99
C HIS A 276 8.37 -12.54 15.63
N PRO A 277 7.81 -13.65 15.11
CA PRO A 277 8.03 -14.02 13.72
C PRO A 277 7.56 -12.92 12.79
N HIS A 278 8.39 -12.55 11.83
CA HIS A 278 8.05 -11.55 10.81
C HIS A 278 8.75 -11.87 9.50
N ILE A 279 7.98 -11.90 8.42
CA ILE A 279 8.48 -12.04 7.06
C ILE A 279 8.23 -10.71 6.34
N PRO A 280 9.29 -10.01 5.89
CA PRO A 280 9.14 -8.71 5.24
C PRO A 280 8.62 -8.84 3.81
N LEU A 281 7.86 -7.83 3.35
CA LEU A 281 7.39 -7.72 1.96
C LEU A 281 8.56 -7.54 0.98
N ILE A 282 9.55 -6.73 1.34
CA ILE A 282 10.82 -6.65 0.61
C ILE A 282 11.75 -7.74 1.15
N ALA A 283 12.18 -8.66 0.29
CA ALA A 283 13.02 -9.76 0.73
C ALA A 283 14.37 -9.25 1.29
N GLU A 284 14.83 -9.84 2.39
CA GLU A 284 16.06 -9.40 3.07
C GLU A 284 17.32 -9.52 2.20
N ASP A 285 17.33 -10.46 1.28
CA ASP A 285 18.44 -10.68 0.35
C ASP A 285 18.43 -9.72 -0.85
N TYR A 286 17.35 -8.98 -1.06
CA TYR A 286 17.29 -7.91 -2.07
C TYR A 286 18.42 -6.89 -1.92
N TRP A 287 18.93 -6.72 -0.70
CA TRP A 287 19.96 -5.72 -0.37
C TRP A 287 21.40 -6.24 -0.44
N LYS A 288 21.58 -7.52 -0.79
CA LYS A 288 22.94 -8.15 -0.93
C LYS A 288 23.54 -7.84 -2.27
#